data_0983e215f620621055f16c39bbffa4a3
#
_entry.id   0983e215f620621055f16c39bbffa4a3
#
_cell.length_a   1.000
_cell.length_b   1.000
_cell.length_c   1.000
_cell.angle_alpha   90.00
_cell.angle_beta   90.00
_cell.angle_gamma   90.00
#
_symmetry.space_group_name_H-M   'P 1'
#
loop_
_entity.id
_entity.type
_entity.pdbx_description
1 polymer ?
#
loop_
_entity_poly.entity_id
_entity_poly.type
_entity_poly.pdbx_seq_one_letter_code
_entity_poly.pdbx_strand_id
1 'polypeptide(L)'
;MEDVFPIGTKVLGLRVDEQGTAYANFSKELTKKSQGSYGEMMLCYAIANTLTEFPEIKRVQILIEGKKVTTISGHMDVEEPLIRNKDFL
;
A
#
# COMPACT_ATOMS: atom_id res chain seq x y z
N MET A 1 -11.87 2.97 -9.22
CA MET A 1 -11.03 2.28 -8.27
C MET A 1 -11.72 1.99 -6.94
N GLU A 2 -12.99 2.12 -6.96
CA GLU A 2 -13.76 1.83 -5.77
C GLU A 2 -13.63 0.36 -5.40
N ASP A 3 -13.90 0.05 -4.18
CA ASP A 3 -14.03 -1.31 -3.67
C ASP A 3 -12.75 -2.09 -3.55
N VAL A 4 -11.58 -1.49 -3.84
CA VAL A 4 -10.33 -2.19 -3.56
C VAL A 4 -9.96 -2.06 -2.09
N PHE A 5 -10.47 -1.05 -1.38
CA PHE A 5 -10.16 -0.87 0.04
C PHE A 5 -11.25 -1.45 0.91
N PRO A 6 -10.88 -2.15 2.00
CA PRO A 6 -11.88 -2.59 2.98
C PRO A 6 -12.63 -1.39 3.56
N ILE A 7 -13.89 -1.64 3.92
CA ILE A 7 -14.74 -0.59 4.49
C ILE A 7 -14.11 -0.08 5.78
N GLY A 8 -14.09 1.23 5.93
CA GLY A 8 -13.54 1.86 7.11
C GLY A 8 -12.07 2.17 7.04
N THR A 9 -11.39 1.78 5.96
CA THR A 9 -9.97 2.08 5.81
C THR A 9 -9.77 3.59 5.70
N LYS A 10 -8.81 4.10 6.46
CA LYS A 10 -8.48 5.52 6.46
C LYS A 10 -7.01 5.70 6.17
N VAL A 11 -6.68 6.76 5.45
CA VAL A 11 -5.30 7.17 5.27
C VAL A 11 -4.95 8.04 6.47
N LEU A 12 -4.03 7.56 7.30
CA LEU A 12 -3.64 8.28 8.50
C LEU A 12 -2.54 9.29 8.23
N GLY A 13 -1.81 9.12 7.14
CA GLY A 13 -0.78 10.08 6.77
C GLY A 13 0.00 9.61 5.56
N LEU A 14 0.71 10.55 4.96
CA LEU A 14 1.56 10.27 3.82
C LEU A 14 2.79 11.17 3.95
N ARG A 15 3.97 10.56 3.89
CA ARG A 15 5.22 11.31 4.00
C ARG A 15 6.18 10.78 2.93
N VAL A 16 6.86 11.69 2.25
CA VAL A 16 7.83 11.32 1.20
C VAL A 16 9.19 11.80 1.66
N ASP A 17 10.17 10.89 1.68
CA ASP A 17 11.51 11.25 2.10
C ASP A 17 12.36 11.71 0.92
N GLU A 18 13.62 12.03 1.19
CA GLU A 18 14.51 12.60 0.18
C GLU A 18 14.90 11.57 -0.88
N GLN A 19 14.82 10.30 -0.58
CA GLN A 19 15.16 9.25 -1.53
C GLN A 19 13.97 8.84 -2.41
N GLY A 20 12.81 9.46 -2.19
CA GLY A 20 11.65 9.15 -3.00
C GLY A 20 10.80 8.03 -2.45
N THR A 21 10.95 7.68 -1.18
CA THR A 21 10.09 6.69 -0.54
C THR A 21 8.90 7.39 0.08
N ALA A 22 7.71 6.98 -0.33
CA ALA A 22 6.48 7.46 0.26
C ALA A 22 6.05 6.49 1.34
N TYR A 23 5.88 7.01 2.56
CA TYR A 23 5.40 6.22 3.68
C TYR A 23 3.91 6.44 3.79
N ALA A 24 3.13 5.48 3.31
CA ALA A 24 1.68 5.57 3.27
C ALA A 24 1.12 4.83 4.46
N ASN A 25 0.58 5.58 5.41
CA ASN A 25 0.12 5.06 6.68
C ASN A 25 -1.39 4.89 6.66
N PHE A 26 -1.84 3.66 6.89
CA PHE A 26 -3.26 3.32 6.84
C PHE A 26 -3.75 2.85 8.20
N SER A 27 -5.06 2.96 8.40
CA SER A 27 -5.67 2.43 9.59
C SER A 27 -5.70 0.90 9.52
N LYS A 28 -5.88 0.28 10.68
CA LYS A 28 -5.87 -1.19 10.79
C LYS A 28 -6.99 -1.85 9.98
N GLU A 29 -8.01 -1.09 9.62
CA GLU A 29 -9.08 -1.64 8.79
C GLU A 29 -8.59 -2.18 7.47
N LEU A 30 -7.45 -1.69 6.98
CA LEU A 30 -6.88 -2.21 5.76
C LEU A 30 -6.57 -3.70 5.86
N THR A 31 -6.30 -4.20 7.07
CA THR A 31 -5.88 -5.58 7.29
C THR A 31 -7.02 -6.49 7.69
N LYS A 32 -8.21 -5.95 7.90
CA LYS A 32 -9.27 -6.71 8.57
C LYS A 32 -9.99 -7.72 7.68
N LYS A 33 -9.96 -7.52 6.36
CA LYS A 33 -10.67 -8.40 5.47
C LYS A 33 -9.70 -9.02 4.48
N SER A 34 -9.56 -10.33 4.50
CA SER A 34 -8.72 -11.01 3.54
C SER A 34 -9.40 -10.98 2.17
N GLN A 35 -8.64 -10.64 1.15
CA GLN A 35 -9.12 -10.58 -0.22
C GLN A 35 -8.52 -11.69 -1.09
N GLY A 36 -7.85 -12.66 -0.44
CA GLY A 36 -7.12 -13.66 -1.17
C GLY A 36 -5.82 -13.11 -1.70
N SER A 37 -4.97 -13.97 -2.23
CA SER A 37 -3.64 -13.55 -2.66
C SER A 37 -3.71 -12.56 -3.82
N TYR A 38 -4.57 -12.79 -4.80
CA TYR A 38 -4.67 -11.89 -5.93
C TYR A 38 -5.25 -10.54 -5.53
N GLY A 39 -6.30 -10.56 -4.70
CA GLY A 39 -6.90 -9.31 -4.24
C GLY A 39 -5.96 -8.48 -3.40
N GLU A 40 -5.17 -9.12 -2.54
CA GLU A 40 -4.19 -8.40 -1.74
C GLU A 40 -3.10 -7.79 -2.61
N MET A 41 -2.67 -8.53 -3.63
CA MET A 41 -1.67 -8.03 -4.57
C MET A 41 -2.20 -6.84 -5.36
N MET A 42 -3.46 -6.93 -5.82
CA MET A 42 -4.09 -5.81 -6.53
C MET A 42 -4.18 -4.58 -5.65
N LEU A 43 -4.56 -4.77 -4.39
CA LEU A 43 -4.66 -3.64 -3.46
C LEU A 43 -3.31 -2.98 -3.27
N CYS A 44 -2.28 -3.77 -3.01
CA CYS A 44 -0.94 -3.23 -2.77
C CYS A 44 -0.42 -2.47 -3.99
N TYR A 45 -0.58 -3.04 -5.19
CA TYR A 45 -0.08 -2.35 -6.37
C TYR A 45 -0.99 -1.23 -6.83
N ALA A 46 -2.26 -1.23 -6.46
CA ALA A 46 -3.10 -0.06 -6.67
C ALA A 46 -2.54 1.13 -5.89
N ILE A 47 -2.14 0.89 -4.64
CA ILE A 47 -1.53 1.93 -3.82
C ILE A 47 -0.19 2.37 -4.42
N ALA A 48 0.67 1.42 -4.74
CA ALA A 48 2.01 1.74 -5.24
C ALA A 48 1.93 2.45 -6.58
N ASN A 49 1.12 1.95 -7.50
CA ASN A 49 1.04 2.53 -8.84
C ASN A 49 0.41 3.92 -8.83
N THR A 50 -0.57 4.13 -7.94
CA THR A 50 -1.20 5.44 -7.84
C THR A 50 -0.21 6.48 -7.33
N LEU A 51 0.53 6.15 -6.27
CA LEU A 51 1.44 7.11 -5.68
C LEU A 51 2.66 7.36 -6.55
N THR A 52 3.14 6.33 -7.25
CA THR A 52 4.31 6.52 -8.12
C THR A 52 3.98 7.27 -9.40
N GLU A 53 2.72 7.65 -9.62
CA GLU A 53 2.40 8.61 -10.68
C GLU A 53 3.06 9.96 -10.41
N PHE A 54 3.32 10.29 -9.16
CA PHE A 54 4.02 11.52 -8.82
C PHE A 54 5.52 11.32 -9.05
N PRO A 55 6.18 12.21 -9.82
CA PRO A 55 7.58 11.99 -10.17
C PRO A 55 8.52 11.89 -8.98
N GLU A 56 8.18 12.53 -7.86
CA GLU A 56 9.03 12.51 -6.68
C GLU A 56 8.90 11.22 -5.89
N ILE A 57 7.91 10.39 -6.18
CA ILE A 57 7.70 9.13 -5.46
C ILE A 57 8.20 7.98 -6.32
N LYS A 58 9.22 7.29 -5.83
CA LYS A 58 9.84 6.20 -6.57
C LYS A 58 9.45 4.83 -6.01
N ARG A 59 9.04 4.77 -4.76
CA ARG A 59 8.61 3.55 -4.11
C ARG A 59 7.69 3.89 -2.95
N VAL A 60 6.93 2.90 -2.50
CA VAL A 60 5.93 3.11 -1.46
C VAL A 60 6.12 2.10 -0.36
N GLN A 61 6.27 2.58 0.87
CA GLN A 61 6.30 1.75 2.06
C GLN A 61 4.93 1.83 2.71
N ILE A 62 4.27 0.68 2.82
CA ILE A 62 2.95 0.62 3.45
C ILE A 62 3.13 0.47 4.95
N LEU A 63 2.43 1.28 5.72
CA LEU A 63 2.42 1.21 7.17
C LEU A 63 0.99 1.00 7.64
N ILE A 64 0.86 0.29 8.75
CA ILE A 64 -0.44 0.10 9.41
C ILE A 64 -0.30 0.67 10.81
N GLU A 65 -1.12 1.69 11.10
CA GLU A 65 -1.07 2.38 12.39
C GLU A 65 0.35 2.82 12.74
N GLY A 66 1.05 3.30 11.72
CA GLY A 66 2.40 3.82 11.88
C GLY A 66 3.51 2.80 11.90
N LYS A 67 3.21 1.52 11.69
CA LYS A 67 4.21 0.46 11.82
C LYS A 67 4.32 -0.35 10.54
N LYS A 68 5.53 -0.80 10.25
CA LYS A 68 5.73 -1.77 9.17
C LYS A 68 5.08 -3.09 9.55
N VAL A 69 4.51 -3.76 8.55
CA VAL A 69 3.96 -5.10 8.73
C VAL A 69 4.55 -5.99 7.64
N THR A 70 4.61 -7.29 7.93
CA THR A 70 5.12 -8.24 6.96
C THR A 70 4.16 -8.40 5.80
N THR A 71 2.87 -8.56 6.10
CA THR A 71 1.81 -8.65 5.08
C THR A 71 0.61 -7.86 5.57
N ILE A 72 -0.30 -7.54 4.64
CA ILE A 72 -1.56 -6.92 5.02
C ILE A 72 -2.53 -7.98 5.57
N SER A 73 -2.70 -9.07 4.83
CA SER A 73 -3.61 -10.13 5.28
C SER A 73 -3.08 -11.52 4.96
N GLY A 74 -1.75 -11.66 4.94
CA GLY A 74 -1.11 -12.96 4.92
C GLY A 74 -0.62 -13.44 3.57
N HIS A 75 -0.71 -12.63 2.52
CA HIS A 75 -0.40 -13.14 1.18
C HIS A 75 0.77 -12.43 0.50
N MET A 76 0.89 -11.13 0.64
CA MET A 76 1.91 -10.39 -0.06
C MET A 76 2.82 -9.67 0.91
N ASP A 77 4.13 -9.85 0.72
CA ASP A 77 5.13 -9.21 1.57
C ASP A 77 5.14 -7.71 1.28
N VAL A 78 4.89 -6.91 2.30
CA VAL A 78 4.94 -5.45 2.21
C VAL A 78 5.94 -4.87 3.20
N GLU A 79 6.79 -5.72 3.76
CA GLU A 79 7.82 -5.26 4.68
C GLU A 79 8.83 -4.36 3.95
N GLU A 80 9.15 -4.70 2.71
CA GLU A 80 10.00 -3.86 1.88
C GLU A 80 9.14 -2.94 1.03
N PRO A 81 9.66 -1.76 0.64
CA PRO A 81 8.87 -0.86 -0.21
C PRO A 81 8.54 -1.46 -1.56
N LEU A 82 7.39 -1.07 -2.08
CA LEU A 82 6.92 -1.54 -3.38
C LEU A 82 7.27 -0.51 -4.45
N ILE A 83 7.66 -1.00 -5.62
CA ILE A 83 7.86 -0.15 -6.79
C ILE A 83 6.67 -0.30 -7.72
N ARG A 84 6.61 0.58 -8.71
CA ARG A 84 5.54 0.54 -9.71
C ARG A 84 5.58 -0.80 -10.44
N ASN A 85 4.41 -1.35 -10.69
CA ASN A 85 4.29 -2.62 -11.39
C ASN A 85 3.28 -2.47 -12.53
N LYS A 86 3.78 -2.49 -13.77
CA LYS A 86 2.96 -2.26 -14.95
C LYS A 86 1.90 -3.35 -15.16
N ASP A 87 2.12 -4.52 -14.61
CA ASP A 87 1.16 -5.62 -14.77
C ASP A 87 -0.15 -5.37 -14.04
N PHE A 88 -0.17 -4.36 -13.16
CA PHE A 88 -1.35 -4.02 -12.38
C PHE A 88 -1.89 -2.62 -12.73
N LEU A 89 -1.53 -2.11 -13.87
CA LEU A 89 -2.03 -0.81 -14.31
C LEU A 89 -3.41 -0.87 -14.95
#